data_0c3238caa1fd9cc28ce86fc7bb210cab
#
_entry.id   0c3238caa1fd9cc28ce86fc7bb210cab
#
_cell.length_a   1.000
_cell.length_b   1.000
_cell.length_c   1.000
_cell.angle_alpha   90.00
_cell.angle_beta   90.00
_cell.angle_gamma   90.00
#
_symmetry.space_group_name_H-M   'P 1'
#
loop_
_entity.id
_entity.type
_entity.pdbx_description
1 polymer ?
#
loop_
_entity_poly.entity_id
_entity_poly.type
_entity_poly.pdbx_seq_one_letter_code
_entity_poly.pdbx_strand_id
1 'polypeptide(L)'
;MDVEAIKRSLGGSGLRCTPQRYAVMAFLMEHKRHPTAAEIFEAVNRVDPRSSRATTYNNLRDLVQAGLVREVAVEGRAARFDAKGMRHHHFICDRCGNVEDMEWYDVPRPASGSLGKRVLRECELIFRGFCTKCAPRRAAG
;
A
#
# COMPACT_ATOMS: atom_id res chain seq x y z
N MET A 1 -7.11 17.77 3.79
CA MET A 1 -7.24 16.38 4.31
C MET A 1 -8.35 16.33 5.33
N ASP A 2 -9.23 15.36 5.19
CA ASP A 2 -10.39 15.25 6.07
C ASP A 2 -10.03 14.44 7.33
N VAL A 3 -9.77 15.15 8.42
CA VAL A 3 -9.44 14.57 9.75
C VAL A 3 -10.55 13.63 10.23
N GLU A 4 -11.79 13.99 9.99
CA GLU A 4 -12.95 13.19 10.41
C GLU A 4 -13.07 11.90 9.60
N ALA A 5 -12.64 11.89 8.33
CA ALA A 5 -12.62 10.68 7.53
C ALA A 5 -11.63 9.66 8.10
N ILE A 6 -10.44 10.10 8.50
CA ILE A 6 -9.44 9.23 9.13
C ILE A 6 -9.96 8.66 10.44
N LYS A 7 -10.54 9.49 11.30
CA LYS A 7 -11.12 9.06 12.57
C LYS A 7 -12.23 8.04 12.38
N ARG A 8 -13.13 8.27 11.41
CA ARG A 8 -14.22 7.33 11.10
C ARG A 8 -13.68 6.00 10.59
N SER A 9 -12.67 6.01 9.72
CA SER A 9 -12.05 4.80 9.19
C SER A 9 -11.42 3.96 10.30
N LEU A 10 -10.66 4.58 11.19
CA LEU A 10 -10.07 3.91 12.35
C LEU A 10 -11.15 3.36 13.30
N GLY A 11 -12.11 4.18 13.68
CA GLY A 11 -13.19 3.79 14.56
C GLY A 11 -14.06 2.66 13.99
N GLY A 12 -14.38 2.74 12.69
CA GLY A 12 -15.17 1.71 12.01
C GLY A 12 -14.47 0.36 11.89
N SER A 13 -13.15 0.33 11.99
CA SER A 13 -12.37 -0.91 11.99
C SER A 13 -12.02 -1.44 13.39
N GLY A 14 -12.51 -0.78 14.44
CA GLY A 14 -12.27 -1.15 15.83
C GLY A 14 -10.93 -0.69 16.39
N LEU A 15 -10.17 0.11 15.63
CA LEU A 15 -8.89 0.64 16.08
C LEU A 15 -9.06 2.00 16.79
N ARG A 16 -8.35 2.16 17.90
CA ARG A 16 -8.27 3.47 18.55
C ARG A 16 -7.52 4.45 17.68
N CYS A 17 -8.06 5.66 17.54
CA CYS A 17 -7.36 6.75 16.87
C CYS A 17 -6.31 7.36 17.81
N THR A 18 -5.13 6.77 17.82
CA THR A 18 -3.98 7.35 18.51
C THR A 18 -3.30 8.38 17.62
N PRO A 19 -2.56 9.36 18.19
CA PRO A 19 -1.82 10.34 17.38
C PRO A 19 -0.88 9.67 16.36
N GLN A 20 -0.24 8.57 16.74
CA GLN A 20 0.68 7.84 15.87
C GLN A 20 -0.06 7.14 14.71
N ARG A 21 -1.18 6.46 14.98
CA ARG A 21 -1.99 5.85 13.91
C ARG A 21 -2.57 6.89 12.97
N TYR A 22 -3.03 7.99 13.53
CA TYR A 22 -3.51 9.11 12.74
C TYR A 22 -2.41 9.63 11.80
N ALA A 23 -1.21 9.85 12.32
CA ALA A 23 -0.07 10.36 11.54
C ALA A 23 0.30 9.42 10.40
N VAL A 24 0.32 8.12 10.63
CA VAL A 24 0.60 7.11 9.60
C VAL A 24 -0.47 7.14 8.51
N MET A 25 -1.75 7.13 8.88
CA MET A 25 -2.86 7.19 7.92
C MET A 25 -2.84 8.48 7.11
N ALA A 26 -2.63 9.62 7.78
CA ALA A 26 -2.55 10.92 7.14
C ALA A 26 -1.43 10.97 6.11
N PHE A 27 -0.26 10.48 6.47
CA PHE A 27 0.89 10.41 5.56
C PHE A 27 0.58 9.54 4.34
N LEU A 28 0.01 8.35 4.53
CA LEU A 28 -0.32 7.45 3.44
C LEU A 28 -1.41 8.00 2.52
N MET A 29 -2.38 8.71 3.06
CA MET A 29 -3.45 9.32 2.26
C MET A 29 -2.95 10.51 1.43
N GLU A 30 -1.97 11.25 1.93
CA GLU A 30 -1.37 12.38 1.21
C GLU A 30 -0.34 11.94 0.17
N HIS A 31 0.40 10.87 0.46
CA HIS A 31 1.53 10.43 -0.36
C HIS A 31 1.22 9.11 -1.07
N LYS A 32 0.69 9.22 -2.28
CA LYS A 32 0.33 8.06 -3.11
C LYS A 32 1.53 7.41 -3.81
N ARG A 33 2.70 7.43 -3.17
CA ARG A 33 3.95 6.92 -3.74
C ARG A 33 4.35 5.54 -3.25
N HIS A 34 3.49 4.84 -2.53
CA HIS A 34 3.77 3.54 -1.95
C HIS A 34 5.08 3.53 -1.13
N PRO A 35 5.11 4.25 0.00
CA PRO A 35 6.32 4.33 0.81
C PRO A 35 6.62 3.01 1.51
N THR A 36 7.89 2.79 1.83
CA THR A 36 8.33 1.71 2.72
C THR A 36 8.02 2.06 4.17
N ALA A 37 8.06 1.07 5.07
CA ALA A 37 7.90 1.31 6.51
C ALA A 37 8.96 2.28 7.06
N ALA A 38 10.19 2.20 6.57
CA ALA A 38 11.26 3.11 6.97
C ALA A 38 10.97 4.56 6.56
N GLU A 39 10.49 4.78 5.34
CA GLU A 39 10.11 6.09 4.84
C GLU A 39 8.93 6.68 5.63
N ILE A 40 7.95 5.85 5.97
CA ILE A 40 6.82 6.24 6.82
C ILE A 40 7.32 6.66 8.21
N PHE A 41 8.18 5.84 8.81
CA PHE A 41 8.77 6.15 10.11
C PHE A 41 9.50 7.49 10.10
N GLU A 42 10.36 7.74 9.11
CA GLU A 42 11.08 9.00 9.00
C GLU A 42 10.14 10.21 8.89
N ALA A 43 9.09 10.09 8.08
CA ALA A 43 8.12 11.17 7.90
C ALA A 43 7.35 11.47 9.19
N VAL A 44 6.85 10.43 9.86
CA VAL A 44 6.10 10.56 11.12
C VAL A 44 7.00 11.09 12.22
N ASN A 45 8.25 10.61 12.29
CA ASN A 45 9.21 11.01 13.31
C ASN A 45 9.67 12.46 13.19
N ARG A 46 9.66 13.05 11.98
CA ARG A 46 9.94 14.47 11.80
C ARG A 46 8.90 15.35 12.47
N VAL A 47 7.64 14.91 12.45
CA VAL A 47 6.52 15.65 13.05
C VAL A 47 6.44 15.40 14.55
N ASP A 48 6.62 14.16 14.98
CA ASP A 48 6.61 13.74 16.37
C ASP A 48 7.79 12.83 16.68
N PRO A 49 8.91 13.38 17.18
CA PRO A 49 10.12 12.61 17.49
C PRO A 49 9.94 11.55 18.59
N ARG A 50 8.80 11.55 19.29
CA ARG A 50 8.48 10.55 20.32
C ARG A 50 8.07 9.20 19.74
N SER A 51 7.71 9.14 18.48
CA SER A 51 7.36 7.90 17.81
C SER A 51 8.60 7.02 17.64
N SER A 52 8.54 5.80 18.18
CA SER A 52 9.60 4.82 17.96
C SER A 52 9.40 4.08 16.64
N ARG A 53 10.47 3.51 16.11
CA ARG A 53 10.43 2.65 14.93
C ARG A 53 9.47 1.46 15.17
N ALA A 54 9.57 0.82 16.33
CA ALA A 54 8.70 -0.29 16.70
C ALA A 54 7.22 0.11 16.72
N THR A 55 6.89 1.29 17.25
CA THR A 55 5.53 1.81 17.27
C THR A 55 4.98 2.00 15.84
N THR A 56 5.77 2.57 14.94
CA THR A 56 5.36 2.75 13.54
C THR A 56 5.10 1.41 12.86
N TYR A 57 5.99 0.44 13.02
CA TYR A 57 5.83 -0.89 12.43
C TYR A 57 4.63 -1.64 13.00
N ASN A 58 4.39 -1.55 14.31
CA ASN A 58 3.22 -2.15 14.95
C ASN A 58 1.92 -1.51 14.44
N ASN A 59 1.89 -0.19 14.31
CA ASN A 59 0.73 0.53 13.77
C ASN A 59 0.45 0.15 12.32
N LEU A 60 1.47 0.01 11.49
CA LEU A 60 1.31 -0.46 10.10
C LEU A 60 0.71 -1.86 10.06
N ARG A 61 1.22 -2.78 10.89
CA ARG A 61 0.68 -4.14 10.98
C ARG A 61 -0.80 -4.13 11.38
N ASP A 62 -1.16 -3.36 12.40
CA ASP A 62 -2.55 -3.25 12.85
C ASP A 62 -3.46 -2.68 11.76
N LEU A 63 -3.00 -1.67 11.04
CA LEU A 63 -3.74 -1.06 9.94
C LEU A 63 -3.92 -2.01 8.76
N VAL A 64 -2.91 -2.82 8.45
CA VAL A 64 -2.99 -3.86 7.41
C VAL A 64 -4.00 -4.94 7.82
N GLN A 65 -3.92 -5.42 9.05
CA GLN A 65 -4.85 -6.44 9.57
C GLN A 65 -6.29 -5.93 9.61
N ALA A 66 -6.49 -4.64 9.90
CA ALA A 66 -7.81 -4.00 9.88
C ALA A 66 -8.33 -3.74 8.45
N GLY A 67 -7.51 -3.94 7.44
CA GLY A 67 -7.88 -3.72 6.05
C GLY A 67 -7.88 -2.26 5.60
N LEU A 68 -7.30 -1.36 6.37
CA LEU A 68 -7.23 0.08 6.07
C LEU A 68 -6.00 0.43 5.23
N VAL A 69 -4.95 -0.35 5.34
CA VAL A 69 -3.70 -0.19 4.61
C VAL A 69 -3.41 -1.48 3.85
N ARG A 70 -2.88 -1.35 2.67
CA ARG A 70 -2.43 -2.47 1.85
C ARG A 70 -0.92 -2.54 1.89
N GLU A 71 -0.41 -3.76 2.09
CA GLU A 71 1.01 -4.07 1.95
C GLU A 71 1.26 -4.66 0.57
N VAL A 72 2.21 -4.10 -0.15
CA VAL A 72 2.64 -4.59 -1.46
C VAL A 72 4.03 -5.20 -1.32
N ALA A 73 4.12 -6.50 -1.46
CA ALA A 73 5.39 -7.21 -1.40
C ALA A 73 6.19 -6.98 -2.68
N VAL A 74 7.45 -6.62 -2.52
CA VAL A 74 8.39 -6.43 -3.63
C VAL A 74 9.54 -7.42 -3.44
N GLU A 75 9.68 -8.34 -4.38
CA GLU A 75 10.70 -9.40 -4.29
C GLU A 75 12.11 -8.82 -4.15
N GLY A 76 12.84 -9.30 -3.14
CA GLY A 76 14.21 -8.86 -2.86
C GLY A 76 14.33 -7.43 -2.34
N ARG A 77 13.23 -6.77 -2.01
CA ARG A 77 13.19 -5.39 -1.51
C ARG A 77 12.23 -5.28 -0.33
N ALA A 78 12.29 -4.13 0.36
CA ALA A 78 11.33 -3.82 1.42
C ALA A 78 9.90 -3.70 0.87
N ALA A 79 8.93 -4.21 1.62
CA ALA A 79 7.52 -4.05 1.28
C ALA A 79 7.12 -2.57 1.27
N ARG A 80 6.13 -2.24 0.46
CA ARG A 80 5.56 -0.91 0.34
C ARG A 80 4.13 -0.89 0.81
N PHE A 81 3.64 0.28 1.17
CA PHE A 81 2.32 0.45 1.77
C PHE A 81 1.51 1.51 1.07
N ASP A 82 0.21 1.32 0.97
CA ASP A 82 -0.72 2.35 0.55
C ASP A 82 -1.99 2.34 1.42
N ALA A 83 -2.63 3.51 1.53
CA ALA A 83 -3.95 3.59 2.14
C ALA A 83 -4.97 2.98 1.18
N LYS A 84 -5.85 2.10 1.70
CA LYS A 84 -6.92 1.52 0.90
C LYS A 84 -7.91 2.60 0.47
N GLY A 85 -7.78 3.01 -0.79
CA GLY A 85 -8.73 3.87 -1.47
C GLY A 85 -9.54 3.07 -2.49
N MET A 86 -9.70 3.61 -3.70
CA MET A 86 -10.30 2.88 -4.82
C MET A 86 -9.43 1.67 -5.17
N ARG A 87 -10.07 0.59 -5.62
CA ARG A 87 -9.36 -0.60 -6.12
C ARG A 87 -8.46 -0.21 -7.28
N HIS A 88 -7.25 -0.73 -7.27
CA HIS A 88 -6.30 -0.56 -8.37
C HIS A 88 -5.37 -1.76 -8.44
N HIS A 89 -4.82 -1.99 -9.63
CA HIS A 89 -3.72 -2.92 -9.81
C HIS A 89 -2.40 -2.20 -9.57
N HIS A 90 -1.30 -2.94 -9.55
CA HIS A 90 0.03 -2.39 -9.30
C HIS A 90 1.00 -2.72 -10.42
N PHE A 91 1.93 -1.81 -10.67
CA PHE A 91 3.09 -2.05 -11.51
C PHE A 91 4.35 -1.91 -10.66
N ILE A 92 5.22 -2.91 -10.70
CA ILE A 92 6.48 -2.91 -9.96
C ILE A 92 7.64 -2.87 -10.95
N CYS A 93 8.50 -1.87 -10.81
CA CYS A 93 9.69 -1.76 -11.63
C CYS A 93 10.80 -2.68 -11.11
N ASP A 94 11.28 -3.57 -11.96
CA ASP A 94 12.34 -4.52 -11.62
C ASP A 94 13.69 -3.83 -11.36
N ARG A 95 13.91 -2.66 -11.96
CA ARG A 95 15.16 -1.93 -11.81
C ARG A 95 15.22 -1.04 -10.58
N CYS A 96 14.25 -0.13 -10.41
CA CYS A 96 14.27 0.83 -9.31
C CYS A 96 13.38 0.42 -8.13
N GLY A 97 12.55 -0.62 -8.28
CA GLY A 97 11.63 -1.08 -7.25
C GLY A 97 10.44 -0.16 -7.00
N ASN A 98 10.24 0.87 -7.84
CA ASN A 98 9.11 1.76 -7.71
C ASN A 98 7.80 1.00 -7.92
N VAL A 99 6.79 1.32 -7.12
CA VAL A 99 5.45 0.76 -7.22
C VAL A 99 4.51 1.86 -7.66
N GLU A 100 3.81 1.62 -8.76
CA GLU A 100 2.83 2.55 -9.34
C GLU A 100 1.45 1.92 -9.33
N ASP A 101 0.42 2.74 -9.15
CA ASP A 101 -0.96 2.30 -9.31
C ASP A 101 -1.29 2.17 -10.79
N MET A 102 -1.96 1.07 -11.11
CA MET A 102 -2.53 0.83 -12.42
C MET A 102 -4.05 0.89 -12.32
N GLU A 103 -4.68 1.46 -13.34
CA GLU A 103 -6.12 1.56 -13.40
C GLU A 103 -6.78 0.19 -13.21
N TRP A 104 -7.86 0.18 -12.42
CA TRP A 104 -8.60 -1.05 -12.19
C TRP A 104 -9.37 -1.47 -13.44
N TYR A 105 -9.30 -2.74 -13.74
CA TYR A 105 -10.23 -3.44 -14.63
C TYR A 105 -10.52 -4.83 -14.09
N ASP A 106 -11.64 -5.40 -14.46
CA ASP A 106 -12.04 -6.70 -13.95
C ASP A 106 -11.14 -7.81 -14.51
N VAL A 107 -10.59 -8.59 -13.60
CA VAL A 107 -9.80 -9.76 -13.96
C VAL A 107 -10.73 -10.95 -14.15
N PRO A 108 -10.59 -11.72 -15.24
CA PRO A 108 -11.36 -12.95 -15.42
C PRO A 108 -11.20 -13.88 -14.23
N ARG A 109 -12.30 -14.45 -13.75
CA ARG A 109 -12.25 -15.42 -12.67
C ARG A 109 -11.47 -16.66 -13.11
N PRO A 110 -10.72 -17.30 -12.20
CA PRO A 110 -10.11 -18.59 -12.50
C PRO A 110 -11.13 -19.59 -12.99
N ALA A 111 -10.70 -20.49 -13.87
CA ALA A 111 -11.56 -21.55 -14.38
C ALA A 111 -12.18 -22.37 -13.24
N SER A 112 -13.39 -22.89 -13.50
CA SER A 112 -14.09 -23.74 -12.54
C SER A 112 -13.18 -24.91 -12.09
N GLY A 113 -13.06 -25.07 -10.77
CA GLY A 113 -12.21 -26.10 -10.16
C GLY A 113 -10.78 -25.67 -9.86
N SER A 114 -10.27 -24.58 -10.48
CA SER A 114 -8.89 -24.08 -10.22
C SER A 114 -8.68 -23.69 -8.76
N LEU A 115 -9.70 -23.17 -8.13
CA LEU A 115 -9.65 -22.73 -6.73
C LEU A 115 -9.93 -23.87 -5.74
N GLY A 116 -10.41 -25.04 -6.21
CA GLY A 116 -10.84 -26.12 -5.37
C GLY A 116 -11.94 -25.68 -4.41
N LYS A 117 -11.74 -25.93 -3.10
CA LYS A 117 -12.69 -25.49 -2.05
C LYS A 117 -12.43 -24.05 -1.54
N ARG A 118 -11.54 -23.31 -2.18
CA ARG A 118 -11.20 -21.95 -1.74
C ARG A 118 -12.31 -20.97 -2.13
N VAL A 119 -12.56 -20.01 -1.24
CA VAL A 119 -13.49 -18.92 -1.49
C VAL A 119 -12.68 -17.68 -1.89
N LEU A 120 -12.87 -17.21 -3.11
CA LEU A 120 -12.20 -16.01 -3.62
C LEU A 120 -12.89 -14.76 -3.10
N ARG A 121 -12.19 -13.94 -2.37
CA ARG A 121 -12.64 -12.62 -1.92
C ARG A 121 -12.23 -11.51 -2.86
N GLU A 122 -10.98 -11.55 -3.30
CA GLU A 122 -10.35 -10.45 -4.01
C GLU A 122 -9.29 -11.01 -4.96
N CYS A 123 -9.11 -10.35 -6.07
CA CYS A 123 -8.05 -10.63 -7.02
C CYS A 123 -7.47 -9.32 -7.51
N GLU A 124 -6.17 -9.22 -7.58
CA GLU A 124 -5.47 -8.08 -8.16
C GLU A 124 -4.34 -8.58 -9.06
N LEU A 125 -3.93 -7.74 -10.02
CA LEU A 125 -2.79 -8.02 -10.87
C LEU A 125 -1.60 -7.19 -10.44
N ILE A 126 -0.44 -7.82 -10.49
CA ILE A 126 0.84 -7.14 -10.33
C ILE A 126 1.59 -7.29 -11.64
N PHE A 127 1.80 -6.17 -12.30
CA PHE A 127 2.62 -6.10 -13.50
C PHE A 127 4.07 -5.88 -13.10
N ARG A 128 4.99 -6.59 -13.72
CA ARG A 128 6.43 -6.46 -13.47
C ARG A 128 7.14 -6.11 -14.75
N GLY A 129 8.09 -5.20 -14.68
CA GLY A 129 8.84 -4.77 -15.83
C GLY A 129 9.65 -3.53 -15.53
N PHE A 130 9.67 -2.57 -16.43
CA PHE A 130 10.42 -1.33 -16.25
C PHE A 130 9.49 -0.14 -16.32
N CYS A 131 9.60 0.75 -15.33
CA CYS A 131 8.83 2.00 -15.32
C CYS A 131 9.29 2.94 -16.46
N THR A 132 8.56 4.02 -16.68
CA THR A 132 8.86 4.97 -17.76
C THR A 132 10.26 5.56 -17.68
N LYS A 133 10.82 5.68 -16.47
CA LYS A 133 12.20 6.17 -16.28
C LYS A 133 13.26 5.12 -16.55
N CYS A 134 12.95 3.85 -16.30
CA CYS A 134 13.88 2.73 -16.41
C CYS A 134 13.72 1.94 -17.69
N ALA A 135 12.63 2.12 -18.42
CA ALA A 135 12.37 1.42 -19.66
C ALA A 135 13.46 1.75 -20.69
N PRO A 136 13.98 0.74 -21.38
CA PRO A 136 14.91 0.99 -22.46
C PRO A 136 14.21 1.79 -23.57
N ARG A 137 14.91 2.77 -24.15
CA ARG A 137 14.37 3.50 -25.30
C ARG A 137 14.12 2.50 -26.42
N ARG A 138 12.85 2.42 -26.87
CA ARG A 138 12.57 1.68 -28.07
C ARG A 138 13.22 2.39 -29.25
N ALA A 139 13.91 1.64 -30.09
CA ALA A 139 14.32 2.16 -31.37
C ALA A 139 13.05 2.63 -32.11
N ALA A 140 13.07 3.85 -32.66
CA ALA A 140 11.98 4.35 -33.47
C ALA A 140 11.78 3.42 -34.65
N GLY A 141 10.67 2.72 -34.67
CA GLY A 141 10.34 1.77 -35.74
C GLY A 141 8.85 1.72 -35.91
#